data_9b43ee6198e12457b4e28eba1c7b272f
#
_entry.id   9b43ee6198e12457b4e28eba1c7b272f
#
_cell.length_a   1.000
_cell.length_b   1.000
_cell.length_c   1.000
_cell.angle_alpha   90.00
_cell.angle_beta   90.00
_cell.angle_gamma   90.00
#
_symmetry.space_group_name_H-M   'P 1'
#
loop_
_entity.id
_entity.type
_entity.pdbx_description
1 polymer ?
#
loop_
_entity_poly.entity_id
_entity_poly.type
_entity_poly.pdbx_seq_one_letter_code
_entity_poly.pdbx_strand_id
1 'polypeptide(L)'
;MMRDFSWTAAEKKIARAAFDLAVGRELASVRQQVESMLATSPDVDAVWRVHDYLSEKRREIDTKYDYRYSVLPSVFARLVREGWLSEADLHGLAAEKVEAITRILALGRP
;
A
#
# COMPACT_ATOMS: atom_id res chain seq x y z
N MET A 1 -6.11 18.43 -12.95
CA MET A 1 -6.18 19.19 -11.70
C MET A 1 -6.72 18.31 -10.60
N MET A 2 -5.99 18.19 -9.50
CA MET A 2 -6.45 17.39 -8.37
C MET A 2 -7.53 18.15 -7.59
N ARG A 3 -8.63 17.45 -7.32
CA ARG A 3 -9.72 18.00 -6.53
C ARG A 3 -9.39 17.79 -5.05
N ASP A 4 -9.48 18.85 -4.26
CA ASP A 4 -9.38 18.74 -2.81
C ASP A 4 -10.67 18.17 -2.25
N PHE A 5 -10.59 16.95 -1.74
CA PHE A 5 -11.72 16.32 -1.07
C PHE A 5 -11.75 16.70 0.39
N SER A 6 -12.95 17.01 0.87
CA SER A 6 -13.20 17.13 2.30
C SER A 6 -13.28 15.74 2.92
N TRP A 7 -12.60 15.52 4.03
CA TRP A 7 -12.60 14.24 4.75
C TRP A 7 -13.32 14.42 6.08
N THR A 8 -14.40 13.65 6.29
CA THR A 8 -15.10 13.65 7.56
C THR A 8 -14.30 12.88 8.61
N ALA A 9 -14.63 13.07 9.90
CA ALA A 9 -13.96 12.33 10.97
C ALA A 9 -14.12 10.82 10.80
N ALA A 10 -15.30 10.36 10.38
CA ALA A 10 -15.54 8.94 10.12
C ALA A 10 -14.68 8.43 8.97
N GLU A 11 -14.57 9.20 7.89
CA GLU A 11 -13.75 8.84 6.74
C GLU A 11 -12.26 8.80 7.10
N LYS A 12 -11.80 9.71 7.95
CA LYS A 12 -10.40 9.70 8.42
C LYS A 12 -10.07 8.43 9.18
N LYS A 13 -11.01 7.93 10.00
CA LYS A 13 -10.83 6.66 10.71
C LYS A 13 -10.73 5.48 9.74
N ILE A 14 -11.59 5.46 8.75
CA ILE A 14 -11.60 4.40 7.73
C ILE A 14 -10.30 4.42 6.93
N ALA A 15 -9.88 5.61 6.51
CA ALA A 15 -8.65 5.79 5.75
C ALA A 15 -7.44 5.32 6.56
N ARG A 16 -7.37 5.70 7.84
CA ARG A 16 -6.25 5.30 8.70
C ARG A 16 -6.21 3.79 8.90
N ALA A 17 -7.36 3.19 9.17
CA ALA A 17 -7.45 1.74 9.36
C ALA A 17 -7.04 0.99 8.09
N ALA A 18 -7.51 1.43 6.92
CA ALA A 18 -7.14 0.81 5.64
C ALA A 18 -5.65 0.95 5.35
N PHE A 19 -5.10 2.14 5.58
CA PHE A 19 -3.68 2.42 5.37
C PHE A 19 -2.82 1.48 6.25
N ASP A 20 -3.13 1.42 7.54
CA ASP A 20 -2.37 0.59 8.48
C ASP A 20 -2.53 -0.91 8.15
N LEU A 21 -3.70 -1.34 7.71
CA LEU A 21 -3.96 -2.72 7.31
C LEU A 21 -3.08 -3.10 6.11
N ALA A 22 -3.00 -2.24 5.11
CA ALA A 22 -2.17 -2.47 3.93
C ALA A 22 -0.69 -2.57 4.28
N VAL A 23 -0.19 -1.65 5.12
CA VAL A 23 1.19 -1.67 5.61
C VAL A 23 1.48 -3.01 6.29
N GLY A 24 0.59 -3.44 7.19
CA GLY A 24 0.76 -4.70 7.91
C GLY A 24 0.82 -5.91 6.98
N ARG A 25 -0.06 -5.95 5.98
CA ARG A 25 -0.10 -7.02 4.99
C ARG A 25 1.16 -7.07 4.14
N GLU A 26 1.63 -5.91 3.70
CA GLU A 26 2.84 -5.85 2.89
C GLU A 26 4.08 -6.22 3.70
N LEU A 27 4.19 -5.74 4.94
CA LEU A 27 5.30 -6.11 5.81
C LEU A 27 5.31 -7.61 6.14
N ALA A 28 4.13 -8.22 6.30
CA ALA A 28 4.03 -9.66 6.49
C ALA A 28 4.56 -10.42 5.26
N SER A 29 4.28 -9.92 4.06
CA SER A 29 4.81 -10.49 2.82
C SER A 29 6.33 -10.33 2.73
N VAL A 30 6.85 -9.17 3.13
CA VAL A 30 8.30 -8.93 3.17
C VAL A 30 8.98 -9.92 4.13
N ARG A 31 8.38 -10.13 5.30
CA ARG A 31 8.90 -11.09 6.28
C ARG A 31 8.96 -12.51 5.70
N GLN A 32 7.89 -12.94 5.05
CA GLN A 32 7.86 -14.26 4.40
C GLN A 32 8.97 -14.40 3.34
N GLN A 33 9.19 -13.35 2.56
CA GLN A 33 10.23 -13.36 1.55
C GLN A 33 11.61 -13.50 2.16
N VAL A 34 11.87 -12.77 3.26
CA VAL A 34 13.15 -12.87 3.98
C VAL A 34 13.36 -14.28 4.52
N GLU A 35 12.32 -14.86 5.15
CA GLU A 35 12.38 -16.23 5.67
C GLU A 35 12.70 -17.23 4.55
N SER A 36 12.06 -17.06 3.40
CA SER A 36 12.30 -17.91 2.22
C SER A 36 13.73 -17.76 1.69
N MET A 37 14.24 -16.52 1.60
CA MET A 37 15.60 -16.28 1.14
C MET A 37 16.63 -16.94 2.04
N LEU A 38 16.43 -16.90 3.36
CA LEU A 38 17.35 -17.54 4.32
C LEU A 38 17.23 -19.05 4.31
N ALA A 39 16.03 -19.59 4.11
CA ALA A 39 15.79 -21.02 4.12
C ALA A 39 16.34 -21.72 2.87
N THR A 40 16.28 -21.05 1.71
CA THR A 40 16.67 -21.65 0.42
C THR A 40 18.11 -21.39 0.01
N SER A 41 18.83 -20.50 0.71
CA SER A 41 20.22 -20.15 0.40
C SER A 41 21.07 -20.38 1.63
N PRO A 42 21.73 -21.57 1.74
CA PRO A 42 22.51 -21.91 2.93
C PRO A 42 23.86 -21.17 3.03
N ASP A 43 24.25 -20.42 2.00
CA ASP A 43 25.51 -19.69 2.02
C ASP A 43 25.43 -18.45 2.90
N VAL A 44 26.59 -17.99 3.39
CA VAL A 44 26.68 -16.83 4.27
C VAL A 44 26.33 -15.52 3.57
N ASP A 45 26.42 -15.49 2.25
CA ASP A 45 26.13 -14.28 1.46
C ASP A 45 24.61 -14.02 1.35
N ALA A 46 23.79 -14.98 1.76
CA ALA A 46 22.34 -14.77 1.83
C ALA A 46 21.98 -13.56 2.71
N VAL A 47 22.79 -13.30 3.75
CA VAL A 47 22.58 -12.15 4.64
C VAL A 47 22.63 -10.84 3.86
N TRP A 48 23.59 -10.70 2.95
CA TRP A 48 23.73 -9.49 2.15
C TRP A 48 22.63 -9.36 1.10
N ARG A 49 22.19 -10.48 0.53
CA ARG A 49 21.05 -10.46 -0.39
C ARG A 49 19.77 -10.02 0.32
N VAL A 50 19.58 -10.47 1.56
CA VAL A 50 18.46 -10.02 2.40
C VAL A 50 18.56 -8.52 2.68
N HIS A 51 19.75 -8.07 3.03
CA HIS A 51 19.99 -6.64 3.28
C HIS A 51 19.62 -5.79 2.05
N ASP A 52 20.07 -6.21 0.87
CA ASP A 52 19.81 -5.46 -0.36
C ASP A 52 18.31 -5.47 -0.69
N TYR A 53 17.66 -6.61 -0.53
CA TYR A 53 16.21 -6.74 -0.72
C TYR A 53 15.44 -5.81 0.22
N LEU A 54 15.81 -5.83 1.51
CA LEU A 54 15.13 -4.98 2.51
C LEU A 54 15.38 -3.50 2.26
N SER A 55 16.59 -3.12 1.86
CA SER A 55 16.92 -1.71 1.58
C SER A 55 16.08 -1.18 0.43
N GLU A 56 15.90 -1.97 -0.62
CA GLU A 56 15.08 -1.60 -1.76
C GLU A 56 13.60 -1.55 -1.39
N LYS A 57 13.13 -2.55 -0.64
CA LYS A 57 11.75 -2.58 -0.17
C LYS A 57 11.43 -1.41 0.76
N ARG A 58 12.36 -1.06 1.64
CA ARG A 58 12.18 0.09 2.52
C ARG A 58 11.98 1.38 1.74
N ARG A 59 12.80 1.60 0.74
CA ARG A 59 12.70 2.78 -0.12
C ARG A 59 11.36 2.82 -0.87
N GLU A 60 10.94 1.68 -1.41
CA GLU A 60 9.68 1.54 -2.12
C GLU A 60 8.48 1.82 -1.21
N ILE A 61 8.48 1.21 -0.01
CA ILE A 61 7.40 1.37 0.97
C ILE A 61 7.33 2.80 1.48
N ASP A 62 8.47 3.39 1.83
CA ASP A 62 8.52 4.77 2.33
C ASP A 62 7.99 5.76 1.30
N THR A 63 8.23 5.53 0.02
CA THR A 63 7.73 6.38 -1.05
C THR A 63 6.25 6.16 -1.33
N LYS A 64 5.79 4.92 -1.30
CA LYS A 64 4.43 4.53 -1.63
C LYS A 64 3.41 4.93 -0.57
N TYR A 65 3.74 4.74 0.69
CA TYR A 65 2.81 4.96 1.80
C TYR A 65 2.87 6.42 2.28
N ASP A 66 2.22 7.28 1.51
CA ASP A 66 2.17 8.72 1.77
C ASP A 66 0.81 9.06 2.38
N TYR A 67 0.80 9.37 3.68
CA TYR A 67 -0.45 9.67 4.39
C TYR A 67 -0.76 11.16 4.35
N ARG A 68 -1.08 11.66 3.16
CA ARG A 68 -1.62 13.02 2.97
C ARG A 68 -2.98 12.90 2.30
N TYR A 69 -3.97 13.57 2.85
CA TYR A 69 -5.34 13.44 2.35
C TYR A 69 -5.46 13.80 0.86
N SER A 70 -4.66 14.72 0.38
CA SER A 70 -4.68 15.12 -1.03
C SER A 70 -4.24 14.01 -1.98
N VAL A 71 -3.43 13.05 -1.53
CA VAL A 71 -2.91 11.96 -2.38
C VAL A 71 -3.47 10.60 -2.01
N LEU A 72 -4.22 10.48 -0.91
CA LEU A 72 -4.74 9.19 -0.46
C LEU A 72 -5.55 8.43 -1.53
N PRO A 73 -6.39 9.06 -2.36
CA PRO A 73 -7.07 8.32 -3.42
C PRO A 73 -6.09 7.60 -4.35
N SER A 74 -4.99 8.23 -4.72
CA SER A 74 -3.94 7.61 -5.55
C SER A 74 -3.22 6.49 -4.81
N VAL A 75 -2.92 6.71 -3.52
CA VAL A 75 -2.27 5.70 -2.68
C VAL A 75 -3.17 4.46 -2.57
N PHE A 76 -4.45 4.66 -2.26
CA PHE A 76 -5.40 3.55 -2.13
C PHE A 76 -5.59 2.81 -3.46
N ALA A 77 -5.65 3.53 -4.58
CA ALA A 77 -5.75 2.91 -5.90
C ALA A 77 -4.56 1.98 -6.15
N ARG A 78 -3.35 2.44 -5.84
CA ARG A 78 -2.15 1.62 -5.98
C ARG A 78 -2.20 0.38 -5.09
N LEU A 79 -2.63 0.55 -3.83
CA LEU A 79 -2.70 -0.57 -2.86
C LEU A 79 -3.74 -1.61 -3.29
N VAL A 80 -4.86 -1.18 -3.86
CA VAL A 80 -5.86 -2.09 -4.42
C VAL A 80 -5.26 -2.82 -5.63
N ARG A 81 -4.59 -2.11 -6.52
CA ARG A 81 -3.97 -2.71 -7.71
C ARG A 81 -2.94 -3.76 -7.33
N GLU A 82 -2.16 -3.52 -6.28
CA GLU A 82 -1.13 -4.45 -5.82
C GLU A 82 -1.69 -5.57 -4.94
N GLY A 83 -2.96 -5.51 -4.58
CA GLY A 83 -3.62 -6.55 -3.78
C GLY A 83 -3.47 -6.41 -2.27
N TRP A 84 -2.94 -5.28 -1.79
CA TRP A 84 -2.82 -5.04 -0.34
C TRP A 84 -4.13 -4.58 0.27
N LEU A 85 -5.03 -4.03 -0.54
CA LEU A 85 -6.38 -3.65 -0.13
C LEU A 85 -7.39 -4.21 -1.11
N SER A 86 -8.60 -4.48 -0.60
CA SER A 86 -9.77 -4.76 -1.41
C SER A 86 -10.70 -3.55 -1.35
N GLU A 87 -11.69 -3.52 -2.23
CA GLU A 87 -12.72 -2.47 -2.18
C GLU A 87 -13.49 -2.52 -0.88
N ALA A 88 -13.67 -3.72 -0.30
CA ALA A 88 -14.35 -3.88 0.99
C ALA A 88 -13.61 -3.16 2.13
N ASP A 89 -12.28 -3.10 2.07
CA ASP A 89 -11.47 -2.43 3.09
C ASP A 89 -11.69 -0.91 3.08
N LEU A 90 -12.24 -0.38 2.00
CA LEU A 90 -12.51 1.06 1.83
C LEU A 90 -13.99 1.39 2.03
N HIS A 91 -14.77 0.41 2.51
CA HIS A 91 -16.20 0.61 2.75
C HIS A 91 -16.43 1.74 3.76
N GLY A 92 -17.36 2.62 3.44
CA GLY A 92 -17.69 3.76 4.29
C GLY A 92 -17.10 5.09 3.82
N LEU A 93 -16.19 5.07 2.84
CA LEU A 93 -15.76 6.30 2.20
C LEU A 93 -16.89 6.84 1.32
N ALA A 94 -16.98 8.18 1.20
CA ALA A 94 -17.98 8.80 0.36
C ALA A 94 -17.82 8.36 -1.11
N ALA A 95 -18.94 8.34 -1.83
CA ALA A 95 -18.97 7.90 -3.23
C ALA A 95 -17.96 8.64 -4.11
N GLU A 96 -17.77 9.94 -3.88
CA GLU A 96 -16.81 10.75 -4.67
C GLU A 96 -15.38 10.24 -4.53
N LYS A 97 -14.99 9.73 -3.35
CA LYS A 97 -13.66 9.18 -3.10
C LYS A 97 -13.50 7.81 -3.73
N VAL A 98 -14.53 6.97 -3.61
CA VAL A 98 -14.56 5.65 -4.26
C VAL A 98 -14.48 5.80 -5.78
N GLU A 99 -15.22 6.75 -6.34
CA GLU A 99 -15.17 7.03 -7.78
C GLU A 99 -13.79 7.50 -8.22
N ALA A 100 -13.14 8.35 -7.42
CA ALA A 100 -11.79 8.81 -7.73
C ALA A 100 -10.81 7.64 -7.77
N ILE A 101 -10.88 6.74 -6.79
CA ILE A 101 -10.04 5.55 -6.73
C ILE A 101 -10.29 4.65 -7.94
N THR A 102 -11.55 4.39 -8.26
CA THR A 102 -11.95 3.57 -9.41
C THR A 102 -11.44 4.14 -10.72
N ARG A 103 -11.53 5.47 -10.86
CA ARG A 103 -11.05 6.17 -12.06
C ARG A 103 -9.54 6.03 -12.22
N ILE A 104 -8.79 6.17 -11.13
CA ILE A 104 -7.33 6.00 -11.15
C ILE A 104 -6.96 4.56 -11.51
N LEU A 105 -7.68 3.58 -10.97
CA LEU A 105 -7.47 2.17 -11.30
C LEU A 105 -7.70 1.90 -12.80
N ALA A 106 -8.74 2.50 -13.38
CA ALA A 106 -9.05 2.34 -14.79
C ALA A 106 -7.94 2.91 -15.68
N LEU A 107 -7.35 4.05 -15.29
CA LEU A 107 -6.26 4.69 -16.05
C LEU A 107 -4.99 3.85 -16.07
N GLY A 108 -4.76 3.04 -15.02
CA GLY A 108 -3.56 2.23 -14.92
C GLY A 108 -3.62 0.91 -15.69
N ARG A 109 -4.74 0.60 -16.34
CA ARG A 109 -4.88 -0.65 -17.09
C ARG A 109 -4.39 -0.46 -18.53
N PRO A 110 -3.61 -1.43 -19.04
CA PRO A 110 -3.20 -1.42 -20.44
C PRO A 110 -4.40 -1.60 -21.38
#